data_b6790e4ea8dff0940100314852faf18f
#
_entry.id   b6790e4ea8dff0940100314852faf18f
#
_cell.length_a   1.000
_cell.length_b   1.000
_cell.length_c   1.000
_cell.angle_alpha   90.00
_cell.angle_beta   90.00
_cell.angle_gamma   90.00
#
_symmetry.space_group_name_H-M   'P 1'
#
loop_
_entity.id
_entity.type
_entity.pdbx_description
1 polymer ?
#
loop_
_entity_poly.entity_id
_entity_poly.type
_entity_poly.pdbx_seq_one_letter_code
_entity_poly.pdbx_strand_id
1 'polypeptide(L)'
;MAAVCATPVFAARAPARASAAKSAKSGALSRRALVLSVPAVLAGSAAGPAKAVAPPAYYDDTMEVIALTKSIITGADLSEANIATFQEKRDKWYAAYQLHHEKGVGYGYANTFNAQAKVGFQLRVFDEKGEKFDPDHTVYNKDYLLEILDRGKASLDEMKAKGQL
;
A
#
# COMPACT_ATOMS: atom_id res chain seq x y z
N MET A 1 -27.53 31.62 -42.71
CA MET A 1 -28.12 31.10 -41.44
C MET A 1 -26.99 30.86 -40.46
N ALA A 2 -26.80 31.76 -39.50
CA ALA A 2 -25.72 31.68 -38.53
C ALA A 2 -26.24 30.99 -37.25
N ALA A 3 -25.60 29.88 -36.86
CA ALA A 3 -25.89 29.20 -35.62
C ALA A 3 -25.00 29.74 -34.50
N VAL A 4 -25.64 30.31 -33.47
CA VAL A 4 -25.00 30.86 -32.28
C VAL A 4 -24.77 29.71 -31.30
N CYS A 5 -23.51 29.36 -31.02
CA CYS A 5 -23.13 28.48 -29.95
C CYS A 5 -23.14 29.23 -28.61
N ALA A 6 -24.04 28.81 -27.70
CA ALA A 6 -24.09 29.27 -26.32
C ALA A 6 -23.15 28.42 -25.46
N THR A 7 -22.16 29.06 -24.82
CA THR A 7 -21.29 28.44 -23.81
C THR A 7 -21.98 28.46 -22.43
N PRO A 8 -21.98 27.34 -21.65
CA PRO A 8 -22.46 27.39 -20.28
C PRO A 8 -21.39 27.96 -19.35
N VAL A 9 -21.77 29.00 -18.62
CA VAL A 9 -20.98 29.60 -17.53
C VAL A 9 -21.12 28.70 -16.29
N PHE A 10 -20.04 28.05 -15.86
CA PHE A 10 -19.98 27.38 -14.58
C PHE A 10 -19.74 28.38 -13.45
N ALA A 11 -20.76 28.58 -12.61
CA ALA A 11 -20.65 29.38 -11.39
C ALA A 11 -19.86 28.60 -10.33
N ALA A 12 -18.72 29.11 -9.93
CA ALA A 12 -17.91 28.62 -8.84
C ALA A 12 -18.63 28.89 -7.49
N ARG A 13 -18.98 27.84 -6.79
CA ARG A 13 -19.57 27.90 -5.44
C ARG A 13 -18.46 27.79 -4.41
N ALA A 14 -18.16 28.87 -3.70
CA ALA A 14 -17.22 28.91 -2.58
C ALA A 14 -17.77 28.16 -1.35
N PRO A 15 -16.94 27.39 -0.61
CA PRO A 15 -17.36 26.81 0.67
C PRO A 15 -17.24 27.84 1.79
N ALA A 16 -18.33 28.00 2.52
CA ALA A 16 -18.42 28.82 3.73
C ALA A 16 -17.58 28.19 4.87
N ARG A 17 -16.64 28.95 5.39
CA ARG A 17 -15.92 28.68 6.64
C ARG A 17 -16.84 28.96 7.81
N ALA A 18 -17.25 27.93 8.56
CA ALA A 18 -17.86 28.08 9.87
C ALA A 18 -16.78 28.01 10.95
N SER A 19 -16.48 29.16 11.52
CA SER A 19 -15.70 29.36 12.73
C SER A 19 -16.63 29.17 13.94
N ALA A 20 -16.37 28.20 14.80
CA ALA A 20 -17.02 28.10 16.09
C ALA A 20 -15.98 27.84 17.18
N ALA A 21 -15.51 28.96 17.77
CA ALA A 21 -14.84 28.96 19.05
C ALA A 21 -15.89 28.83 20.16
N LYS A 22 -15.75 27.85 21.06
CA LYS A 22 -16.35 27.88 22.38
C LYS A 22 -15.41 27.32 23.44
N SER A 23 -14.83 28.22 24.15
CA SER A 23 -14.52 28.28 25.58
C SER A 23 -15.03 27.10 26.41
N ALA A 24 -14.13 26.36 27.02
CA ALA A 24 -14.41 25.46 28.11
C ALA A 24 -13.68 25.93 29.38
N LYS A 25 -14.47 26.11 30.41
CA LYS A 25 -14.17 26.62 31.76
C LYS A 25 -13.17 25.70 32.49
N SER A 26 -12.19 26.34 33.13
CA SER A 26 -11.31 25.77 34.14
C SER A 26 -12.12 25.34 35.36
N GLY A 27 -12.14 24.04 35.64
CA GLY A 27 -12.58 23.50 36.92
C GLY A 27 -11.34 23.15 37.74
N ALA A 28 -11.06 23.97 38.73
CA ALA A 28 -10.08 23.68 39.76
C ALA A 28 -10.56 22.53 40.62
N LEU A 29 -9.90 21.40 40.63
CA LEU A 29 -10.09 20.33 41.60
C LEU A 29 -8.86 20.18 42.47
N SER A 30 -9.13 20.46 43.73
CA SER A 30 -8.40 20.39 44.96
C SER A 30 -7.37 19.24 45.04
N ARG A 31 -6.13 19.64 45.36
CA ARG A 31 -5.08 18.77 45.87
C ARG A 31 -5.43 18.30 47.27
N ARG A 32 -5.77 17.03 47.41
CA ARG A 32 -5.60 16.34 48.69
C ARG A 32 -4.94 15.02 48.46
N ALA A 33 -3.78 14.92 49.04
CA ALA A 33 -2.90 13.79 49.08
C ALA A 33 -3.59 12.50 49.53
N LEU A 34 -3.39 11.44 48.82
CA LEU A 34 -3.45 10.08 49.31
C LEU A 34 -2.15 9.41 48.99
N VAL A 35 -1.20 9.51 49.94
CA VAL A 35 0.01 8.73 49.95
C VAL A 35 -0.39 7.30 50.32
N LEU A 36 -0.52 6.45 49.33
CA LEU A 36 -0.50 5.00 49.50
C LEU A 36 0.80 4.51 48.87
N SER A 37 1.78 4.28 49.73
CA SER A 37 3.02 3.59 49.42
C SER A 37 2.74 2.13 49.06
N VAL A 38 2.68 1.83 47.79
CA VAL A 38 2.79 0.46 47.29
C VAL A 38 4.22 0.29 46.84
N PRO A 39 5.00 -0.68 47.36
CA PRO A 39 6.29 -0.97 46.80
C PRO A 39 6.08 -1.56 45.41
N ALA A 40 6.27 -0.74 44.37
CA ALA A 40 6.32 -1.21 43.01
C ALA A 40 7.60 -2.04 42.87
N VAL A 41 7.45 -3.33 42.85
CA VAL A 41 8.47 -4.23 42.29
C VAL A 41 8.53 -3.94 40.82
N LEU A 42 9.40 -3.00 40.45
CA LEU A 42 9.83 -2.76 39.09
C LEU A 42 10.72 -3.92 38.65
N ALA A 43 10.13 -5.07 38.36
CA ALA A 43 10.71 -6.01 37.45
C ALA A 43 10.64 -5.35 36.06
N GLY A 44 11.62 -4.50 35.78
CA GLY A 44 11.82 -3.91 34.47
C GLY A 44 12.18 -4.99 33.46
N SER A 45 11.19 -5.67 32.90
CA SER A 45 11.34 -6.29 31.60
C SER A 45 11.46 -5.16 30.60
N ALA A 46 12.68 -4.79 30.27
CA ALA A 46 12.98 -4.02 29.07
C ALA A 46 12.66 -4.91 27.86
N ALA A 47 11.38 -5.17 27.63
CA ALA A 47 10.90 -5.64 26.36
C ALA A 47 11.07 -4.44 25.41
N GLY A 48 12.21 -4.40 24.72
CA GLY A 48 12.36 -3.52 23.58
C GLY A 48 11.15 -3.71 22.65
N PRO A 49 10.80 -2.71 21.83
CA PRO A 49 9.67 -2.81 20.95
C PRO A 49 9.79 -4.13 20.18
N ALA A 50 8.83 -5.04 20.39
CA ALA A 50 8.80 -6.31 19.69
C ALA A 50 8.83 -5.97 18.20
N LYS A 51 9.94 -6.29 17.53
CA LYS A 51 10.02 -6.13 16.09
C LYS A 51 8.87 -6.94 15.52
N ALA A 52 7.98 -6.27 14.80
CA ALA A 52 6.89 -6.96 14.14
C ALA A 52 7.51 -7.92 13.13
N VAL A 53 7.46 -9.21 13.45
CA VAL A 53 7.93 -10.26 12.56
C VAL A 53 6.86 -10.43 11.49
N ALA A 54 7.26 -10.47 10.23
CA ALA A 54 6.35 -10.73 9.14
C ALA A 54 5.76 -12.15 9.27
N PRO A 55 4.53 -12.39 8.74
CA PRO A 55 3.98 -13.73 8.69
C PRO A 55 4.94 -14.69 7.97
N PRO A 56 5.06 -15.96 8.40
CA PRO A 56 6.04 -16.90 7.83
C PRO A 56 5.95 -17.10 6.31
N ALA A 57 4.73 -17.02 5.76
CA ALA A 57 4.51 -17.16 4.32
C ALA A 57 4.79 -15.88 3.51
N TYR A 58 5.02 -14.75 4.17
CA TYR A 58 5.11 -13.44 3.52
C TYR A 58 6.19 -13.38 2.44
N TYR A 59 7.36 -13.94 2.71
CA TYR A 59 8.45 -13.95 1.74
C TYR A 59 8.10 -14.74 0.49
N ASP A 60 7.64 -15.97 0.65
CA ASP A 60 7.36 -16.88 -0.47
C ASP A 60 6.18 -16.36 -1.32
N ASP A 61 5.10 -15.94 -0.68
CA ASP A 61 3.93 -15.35 -1.35
C ASP A 61 4.31 -14.07 -2.12
N THR A 62 5.18 -13.23 -1.54
CA THR A 62 5.62 -12.00 -2.19
C THR A 62 6.52 -12.29 -3.39
N MET A 63 7.41 -13.28 -3.27
CA MET A 63 8.27 -13.72 -4.37
C MET A 63 7.46 -14.30 -5.54
N GLU A 64 6.40 -15.06 -5.25
CA GLU A 64 5.49 -15.58 -6.26
C GLU A 64 4.81 -14.44 -7.02
N VAL A 65 4.26 -13.45 -6.31
CA VAL A 65 3.61 -12.30 -6.94
C VAL A 65 4.60 -11.44 -7.72
N ILE A 66 5.83 -11.26 -7.26
CA ILE A 66 6.89 -10.58 -8.02
C ILE A 66 7.16 -11.32 -9.33
N ALA A 67 7.28 -12.64 -9.30
CA ALA A 67 7.54 -13.45 -10.49
C ALA A 67 6.41 -13.34 -11.53
N LEU A 68 5.16 -13.45 -11.10
CA LEU A 68 3.99 -13.27 -11.95
C LEU A 68 3.92 -11.85 -12.54
N THR A 69 4.17 -10.83 -11.71
CA THR A 69 4.18 -9.44 -12.18
C THR A 69 5.25 -9.22 -13.25
N LYS A 70 6.45 -9.74 -13.05
CA LYS A 70 7.54 -9.68 -14.05
C LYS A 70 7.18 -10.41 -15.34
N SER A 71 6.58 -11.59 -15.26
CA SER A 71 6.15 -12.35 -16.45
C SER A 71 5.21 -11.53 -17.33
N ILE A 72 4.26 -10.81 -16.73
CA ILE A 72 3.33 -9.94 -17.46
C ILE A 72 4.04 -8.71 -18.03
N ILE A 73 4.86 -8.01 -17.24
CA ILE A 73 5.60 -6.81 -17.68
C ILE A 73 6.53 -7.12 -18.83
N THR A 74 7.19 -8.29 -18.82
CA THR A 74 8.11 -8.68 -19.89
C THR A 74 7.42 -9.28 -21.11
N GLY A 75 6.13 -9.57 -21.02
CA GLY A 75 5.40 -10.27 -22.07
C GLY A 75 5.76 -11.75 -22.19
N ALA A 76 6.41 -12.32 -21.17
CA ALA A 76 6.86 -13.72 -21.20
C ALA A 76 5.69 -14.71 -21.22
N ASP A 77 4.61 -14.39 -20.53
CA ASP A 77 3.37 -15.16 -20.61
C ASP A 77 2.16 -14.22 -20.40
N LEU A 78 1.47 -13.93 -21.48
CA LEU A 78 0.26 -13.10 -21.54
C LEU A 78 -1.00 -13.94 -21.77
N SER A 79 -0.96 -15.24 -21.46
CA SER A 79 -2.15 -16.09 -21.51
C SER A 79 -3.21 -15.61 -20.51
N GLU A 80 -4.48 -15.78 -20.86
CA GLU A 80 -5.59 -15.45 -19.96
C GLU A 80 -5.46 -16.19 -18.62
N ALA A 81 -4.97 -17.43 -18.65
CA ALA A 81 -4.73 -18.22 -17.44
C ALA A 81 -3.68 -17.59 -16.53
N ASN A 82 -2.56 -17.09 -17.10
CA ASN A 82 -1.51 -16.45 -16.31
C ASN A 82 -1.97 -15.09 -15.77
N ILE A 83 -2.71 -14.31 -16.54
CA ILE A 83 -3.30 -13.03 -16.11
C ILE A 83 -4.32 -13.26 -14.98
N ALA A 84 -5.18 -14.27 -15.10
CA ALA A 84 -6.13 -14.63 -14.05
C ALA A 84 -5.41 -15.08 -12.76
N THR A 85 -4.38 -15.91 -12.90
CA THR A 85 -3.53 -16.33 -11.77
C THR A 85 -2.87 -15.13 -11.09
N PHE A 86 -2.32 -14.20 -11.85
CA PHE A 86 -1.75 -12.97 -11.29
C PHE A 86 -2.79 -12.16 -10.51
N GLN A 87 -3.98 -11.97 -11.06
CA GLN A 87 -5.05 -11.21 -10.39
C GLN A 87 -5.45 -11.88 -9.07
N GLU A 88 -5.68 -13.19 -9.09
CA GLU A 88 -6.05 -13.96 -7.90
C GLU A 88 -4.95 -13.90 -6.82
N LYS A 89 -3.70 -14.14 -7.20
CA LYS A 89 -2.56 -14.12 -6.26
C LYS A 89 -2.30 -12.72 -5.70
N ARG A 90 -2.39 -11.70 -6.53
CA ARG A 90 -2.30 -10.30 -6.10
C ARG A 90 -3.36 -9.96 -5.06
N ASP A 91 -4.62 -10.31 -5.31
CA ASP A 91 -5.72 -9.96 -4.42
C ASP A 91 -5.62 -10.70 -3.09
N LYS A 92 -5.22 -11.97 -3.10
CA LYS A 92 -4.93 -12.75 -1.89
C LYS A 92 -3.76 -12.14 -1.11
N TRP A 93 -2.67 -11.81 -1.79
CA TRP A 93 -1.50 -11.19 -1.19
C TRP A 93 -1.85 -9.84 -0.54
N TYR A 94 -2.60 -9.00 -1.26
CA TYR A 94 -3.05 -7.72 -0.74
C TYR A 94 -3.93 -7.90 0.50
N ALA A 95 -4.93 -8.77 0.46
CA ALA A 95 -5.80 -9.04 1.59
C ALA A 95 -5.04 -9.56 2.82
N ALA A 96 -4.04 -10.42 2.60
CA ALA A 96 -3.25 -11.00 3.69
C ALA A 96 -2.27 -10.00 4.33
N TYR A 97 -1.67 -9.09 3.55
CA TYR A 97 -0.51 -8.32 4.01
C TYR A 97 -0.70 -6.81 4.09
N GLN A 98 -1.81 -6.25 3.61
CA GLN A 98 -2.06 -4.80 3.67
C GLN A 98 -1.98 -4.21 5.09
N LEU A 99 -2.44 -4.95 6.11
CA LEU A 99 -2.40 -4.51 7.50
C LEU A 99 -1.00 -4.59 8.13
N HIS A 100 -0.10 -5.35 7.52
CA HIS A 100 1.28 -5.50 7.97
C HIS A 100 2.21 -4.41 7.45
N HIS A 101 1.79 -3.65 6.46
CA HIS A 101 2.50 -2.49 5.94
C HIS A 101 2.85 -1.49 7.06
N GLU A 102 1.90 -1.20 7.97
CA GLU A 102 2.10 -0.28 9.10
C GLU A 102 3.05 -0.84 10.17
N LYS A 103 3.24 -2.17 10.21
CA LYS A 103 4.05 -2.86 11.21
C LYS A 103 5.51 -3.10 10.78
N GLY A 104 5.97 -2.43 9.72
CA GLY A 104 7.39 -2.43 9.38
C GLY A 104 7.86 -3.55 8.44
N VAL A 105 6.97 -4.15 7.67
CA VAL A 105 7.34 -5.08 6.57
C VAL A 105 8.07 -4.32 5.42
N GLY A 106 8.17 -3.02 5.56
CA GLY A 106 9.14 -2.18 4.91
C GLY A 106 9.01 -2.03 3.39
N TYR A 107 10.16 -1.72 2.79
CA TYR A 107 10.30 -1.37 1.37
C TYR A 107 9.87 -2.48 0.40
N GLY A 108 10.03 -3.75 0.79
CA GLY A 108 9.61 -4.88 -0.02
C GLY A 108 8.13 -4.86 -0.34
N TYR A 109 7.29 -4.57 0.66
CA TYR A 109 5.84 -4.43 0.47
C TYR A 109 5.50 -3.27 -0.46
N ALA A 110 5.98 -2.06 -0.16
CA ALA A 110 5.62 -0.86 -0.91
C ALA A 110 6.00 -0.94 -2.39
N ASN A 111 7.19 -1.43 -2.70
CA ASN A 111 7.66 -1.58 -4.06
C ASN A 111 6.86 -2.65 -4.82
N THR A 112 6.63 -3.80 -4.21
CA THR A 112 5.82 -4.86 -4.80
C THR A 112 4.39 -4.41 -5.03
N PHE A 113 3.76 -3.79 -4.03
CA PHE A 113 2.41 -3.24 -4.14
C PHE A 113 2.30 -2.21 -5.28
N ASN A 114 3.23 -1.26 -5.36
CA ASN A 114 3.21 -0.24 -6.40
C ASN A 114 3.31 -0.82 -7.81
N ALA A 115 4.18 -1.82 -8.00
CA ALA A 115 4.31 -2.45 -9.32
C ALA A 115 3.05 -3.23 -9.71
N GLN A 116 2.54 -4.10 -8.82
CA GLN A 116 1.31 -4.88 -9.10
C GLN A 116 0.09 -3.98 -9.31
N ALA A 117 -0.07 -2.90 -8.54
CA ALA A 117 -1.20 -1.99 -8.69
C ALA A 117 -1.18 -1.32 -10.07
N LYS A 118 0.00 -0.91 -10.54
CA LYS A 118 0.17 -0.32 -11.87
C LYS A 118 -0.09 -1.31 -12.98
N VAL A 119 0.42 -2.54 -12.88
CA VAL A 119 0.15 -3.61 -13.85
C VAL A 119 -1.34 -3.97 -13.87
N GLY A 120 -1.94 -4.15 -12.70
CA GLY A 120 -3.38 -4.43 -12.60
C GLY A 120 -4.26 -3.31 -13.17
N PHE A 121 -3.86 -2.05 -13.00
CA PHE A 121 -4.53 -0.92 -13.65
C PHE A 121 -4.43 -0.98 -15.18
N GLN A 122 -3.23 -1.25 -15.70
CA GLN A 122 -3.03 -1.36 -17.16
C GLN A 122 -3.83 -2.50 -17.77
N LEU A 123 -3.80 -3.69 -17.16
CA LEU A 123 -4.61 -4.83 -17.61
C LEU A 123 -6.08 -4.46 -17.71
N ARG A 124 -6.61 -3.77 -16.70
CA ARG A 124 -8.01 -3.32 -16.73
C ARG A 124 -8.29 -2.30 -17.84
N VAL A 125 -7.37 -1.35 -18.08
CA VAL A 125 -7.53 -0.35 -19.16
C VAL A 125 -7.58 -1.02 -20.54
N PHE A 126 -6.76 -2.04 -20.78
CA PHE A 126 -6.79 -2.79 -22.04
C PHE A 126 -8.07 -3.61 -22.16
N ASP A 127 -8.50 -4.26 -21.09
CA ASP A 127 -9.75 -5.02 -21.04
C ASP A 127 -10.97 -4.13 -21.32
N GLU A 128 -11.08 -2.95 -20.68
CA GLU A 128 -12.14 -1.97 -20.91
C GLU A 128 -12.22 -1.48 -22.36
N LYS A 129 -11.09 -1.48 -23.07
CA LYS A 129 -11.01 -1.15 -24.51
C LYS A 129 -11.29 -2.34 -25.42
N GLY A 130 -11.39 -3.54 -24.89
CA GLY A 130 -11.45 -4.77 -25.66
C GLY A 130 -10.15 -5.08 -26.42
N GLU A 131 -9.02 -4.57 -25.95
CA GLU A 131 -7.70 -4.74 -26.52
C GLU A 131 -6.91 -5.80 -25.73
N LYS A 132 -6.02 -6.52 -26.41
CA LYS A 132 -5.08 -7.39 -25.72
C LYS A 132 -4.01 -6.55 -25.05
N PHE A 133 -3.64 -6.93 -23.83
CA PHE A 133 -2.56 -6.27 -23.12
C PHE A 133 -1.25 -6.32 -23.90
N ASP A 134 -0.63 -5.16 -24.08
CA ASP A 134 0.65 -4.99 -24.74
C ASP A 134 1.63 -4.30 -23.78
N PRO A 135 2.66 -5.01 -23.29
CA PRO A 135 3.61 -4.46 -22.33
C PRO A 135 4.48 -3.33 -22.89
N ASP A 136 4.61 -3.20 -24.20
CA ASP A 136 5.41 -2.15 -24.84
C ASP A 136 4.59 -0.86 -25.09
N HIS A 137 3.27 -0.93 -25.01
CA HIS A 137 2.35 0.20 -25.19
C HIS A 137 1.60 0.57 -23.88
N THR A 138 2.26 0.47 -22.75
CA THR A 138 1.69 0.77 -21.44
C THR A 138 1.95 2.23 -21.04
N VAL A 139 1.09 2.78 -20.15
CA VAL A 139 1.25 4.13 -19.58
C VAL A 139 2.49 4.21 -18.68
N TYR A 140 2.88 3.10 -18.05
CA TYR A 140 4.03 3.05 -17.16
C TYR A 140 5.23 2.42 -17.86
N ASN A 141 6.39 3.03 -17.70
CA ASN A 141 7.63 2.54 -18.26
C ASN A 141 7.95 1.13 -17.69
N LYS A 142 8.18 0.18 -18.59
CA LYS A 142 8.52 -1.23 -18.30
C LYS A 142 9.76 -1.36 -17.42
N ASP A 143 10.84 -0.65 -17.80
CA ASP A 143 12.11 -0.72 -17.08
C ASP A 143 11.98 -0.19 -15.65
N TYR A 144 11.20 0.90 -15.47
CA TYR A 144 10.89 1.42 -14.15
C TYR A 144 10.12 0.41 -13.29
N LEU A 145 9.14 -0.30 -13.86
CA LEU A 145 8.38 -1.32 -13.12
C LEU A 145 9.28 -2.51 -12.72
N LEU A 146 10.17 -2.93 -13.60
CA LEU A 146 11.14 -3.99 -13.30
C LEU A 146 12.11 -3.54 -12.20
N GLU A 147 12.61 -2.31 -12.27
CA GLU A 147 13.52 -1.76 -11.27
C GLU A 147 12.89 -1.74 -9.87
N ILE A 148 11.63 -1.27 -9.73
CA ILE A 148 10.98 -1.26 -8.41
C ILE A 148 10.69 -2.67 -7.88
N LEU A 149 10.43 -3.65 -8.76
CA LEU A 149 10.29 -5.05 -8.34
C LEU A 149 11.63 -5.63 -7.88
N ASP A 150 12.73 -5.30 -8.56
CA ASP A 150 14.07 -5.75 -8.17
C ASP A 150 14.49 -5.13 -6.83
N ARG A 151 14.19 -3.86 -6.59
CA ARG A 151 14.38 -3.22 -5.29
C ARG A 151 13.54 -3.87 -4.19
N GLY A 152 12.27 -4.23 -4.51
CA GLY A 152 11.40 -4.96 -3.60
C GLY A 152 11.99 -6.29 -3.21
N LYS A 153 12.42 -7.07 -4.20
CA LYS A 153 13.08 -8.36 -3.99
C LYS A 153 14.34 -8.22 -3.15
N ALA A 154 15.24 -7.30 -3.49
CA ALA A 154 16.48 -7.09 -2.76
C ALA A 154 16.23 -6.75 -1.27
N SER A 155 15.23 -5.92 -0.99
CA SER A 155 14.81 -5.60 0.37
C SER A 155 14.30 -6.84 1.14
N LEU A 156 13.53 -7.71 0.47
CA LEU A 156 13.04 -8.96 1.07
C LEU A 156 14.18 -9.93 1.37
N ASP A 157 15.10 -10.09 0.43
CA ASP A 157 16.27 -10.96 0.59
C ASP A 157 17.15 -10.48 1.77
N GLU A 158 17.32 -9.16 1.91
CA GLU A 158 18.04 -8.57 3.03
C GLU A 158 17.34 -8.81 4.37
N MET A 159 16.01 -8.66 4.42
CA MET A 159 15.22 -8.91 5.63
C MET A 159 15.29 -10.38 6.03
N LYS A 160 15.21 -11.30 5.07
CA LYS A 160 15.35 -12.74 5.30
C LYS A 160 16.75 -13.08 5.84
N ALA A 161 17.79 -12.51 5.26
CA ALA A 161 19.17 -12.69 5.74
C ALA A 161 19.39 -12.19 7.17
N LYS A 162 18.63 -11.17 7.59
CA LYS A 162 18.65 -10.61 8.96
C LYS A 162 17.73 -11.36 9.94
N GLY A 163 17.04 -12.41 9.52
CA GLY A 163 16.07 -13.13 10.34
C GLY A 163 14.87 -12.28 10.77
N GLN A 164 14.45 -11.35 9.91
CA GLN A 164 13.31 -10.46 10.13
C GLN A 164 12.02 -10.95 9.44
N LEU A 165 12.15 -12.01 8.63
CA LEU A 165 11.07 -12.69 7.92
C LEU A 165 11.02 -14.15 8.37
#